data_fd4a610d478d9d2f45d46f8df1ba7643
#
_entry.id   fd4a610d478d9d2f45d46f8df1ba7643
#
_cell.length_a   1.000
_cell.length_b   1.000
_cell.length_c   1.000
_cell.angle_alpha   90.00
_cell.angle_beta   90.00
_cell.angle_gamma   90.00
#
_symmetry.space_group_name_H-M   'P 1'
#
loop_
_entity.id
_entity.type
_entity.pdbx_description
1 polymer ?
#
loop_
_entity_poly.entity_id
_entity_poly.type
_entity_poly.pdbx_seq_one_letter_code
_entity_poly.pdbx_strand_id
1 'polypeptide(L)'
;KNLKSSTHKEVDDDLKVVNSLVDQLAQVNKLIMSGGSKNSSPDILDARDQLLLDLSKYINFTVDYGDSNDAIVRLGNSGNGKILLEKTNKSVLTSNVQEGRLIFNISRNAINSMNNDISSGLLFGAKNFYDFVGEVESEINQLAFRLSQDFNEIQQNGIDLNGRTGMSMFSIDSM
;
A
#
# COMPACT_ATOMS: atom_id res chain seq x y z
N LYS A 1 -6.31 -19.11 7.11
CA LYS A 1 -5.34 -18.14 6.52
C LYS A 1 -5.80 -16.75 6.94
N ASN A 2 -4.94 -15.99 7.60
CA ASN A 2 -5.28 -14.62 7.99
C ASN A 2 -5.37 -13.76 6.72
N LEU A 3 -6.53 -13.14 6.51
CA LEU A 3 -6.85 -12.36 5.31
C LEU A 3 -5.86 -11.17 5.13
N LYS A 4 -5.51 -10.50 6.23
CA LYS A 4 -4.51 -9.42 6.21
C LYS A 4 -3.13 -9.89 5.72
N SER A 5 -2.69 -11.07 6.16
CA SER A 5 -1.40 -11.62 5.72
C SER A 5 -1.38 -11.95 4.22
N SER A 6 -2.51 -12.45 3.67
CA SER A 6 -2.59 -12.72 2.22
C SER A 6 -2.60 -11.41 1.43
N THR A 7 -3.36 -10.41 1.87
CA THR A 7 -3.42 -9.10 1.19
C THR A 7 -2.06 -8.38 1.25
N HIS A 8 -1.36 -8.43 2.38
CA HIS A 8 -0.03 -7.83 2.48
C HIS A 8 0.97 -8.48 1.53
N LYS A 9 0.93 -9.81 1.42
CA LYS A 9 1.76 -10.53 0.46
C LYS A 9 1.44 -10.13 -0.99
N GLU A 10 0.17 -10.00 -1.35
CA GLU A 10 -0.25 -9.54 -2.68
C GLU A 10 0.28 -8.13 -2.97
N VAL A 11 0.18 -7.21 -2.00
CA VAL A 11 0.75 -5.86 -2.12
C VAL A 11 2.27 -5.90 -2.33
N ASP A 12 3.00 -6.75 -1.62
CA ASP A 12 4.44 -6.89 -1.81
C ASP A 12 4.79 -7.45 -3.19
N ASP A 13 3.99 -8.36 -3.73
CA ASP A 13 4.18 -8.91 -5.07
C ASP A 13 3.85 -7.85 -6.14
N ASP A 14 2.79 -7.06 -5.98
CA ASP A 14 2.47 -5.93 -6.86
C ASP A 14 3.56 -4.83 -6.82
N LEU A 15 4.10 -4.53 -5.64
CA LEU A 15 5.23 -3.58 -5.51
C LEU A 15 6.48 -4.04 -6.25
N LYS A 16 6.76 -5.34 -6.30
CA LYS A 16 7.85 -5.89 -7.13
C LYS A 16 7.60 -5.64 -8.62
N VAL A 17 6.34 -5.81 -9.07
CA VAL A 17 5.97 -5.51 -10.46
C VAL A 17 6.14 -4.03 -10.75
N VAL A 18 5.65 -3.14 -9.89
CA VAL A 18 5.81 -1.68 -10.03
C VAL A 18 7.29 -1.30 -10.11
N ASN A 19 8.11 -1.79 -9.18
CA ASN A 19 9.54 -1.49 -9.19
C ASN A 19 10.23 -2.02 -10.46
N SER A 20 9.82 -3.19 -10.98
CA SER A 20 10.31 -3.74 -12.25
C SER A 20 9.92 -2.87 -13.46
N LEU A 21 8.68 -2.36 -13.49
CA LEU A 21 8.23 -1.44 -14.55
C LEU A 21 9.02 -0.13 -14.52
N VAL A 22 9.28 0.41 -13.34
CA VAL A 22 10.12 1.61 -13.16
C VAL A 22 11.57 1.36 -13.63
N ASP A 23 12.10 0.16 -13.37
CA ASP A 23 13.43 -0.24 -13.86
C ASP A 23 13.48 -0.30 -15.38
N GLN A 24 12.46 -0.87 -16.01
CA GLN A 24 12.35 -0.92 -17.47
C GLN A 24 12.18 0.49 -18.07
N LEU A 25 11.36 1.34 -17.47
CA LEU A 25 11.22 2.75 -17.87
C LEU A 25 12.54 3.51 -17.77
N ALA A 26 13.34 3.28 -16.73
CA ALA A 26 14.68 3.88 -16.61
C ALA A 26 15.63 3.44 -17.72
N GLN A 27 15.55 2.18 -18.16
CA GLN A 27 16.33 1.67 -19.30
C GLN A 27 15.86 2.30 -20.62
N VAL A 28 14.54 2.41 -20.84
CA VAL A 28 13.98 3.08 -22.02
C VAL A 28 14.36 4.55 -22.04
N ASN A 29 14.26 5.27 -20.92
CA ASN A 29 14.75 6.65 -20.81
C ASN A 29 16.23 6.77 -21.20
N LYS A 30 17.07 5.83 -20.75
CA LYS A 30 18.49 5.82 -21.14
C LYS A 30 18.67 5.70 -22.65
N LEU A 31 17.89 4.86 -23.32
CA LEU A 31 17.92 4.72 -24.78
C LEU A 31 17.46 6.01 -25.48
N ILE A 32 16.36 6.62 -25.01
CA ILE A 32 15.85 7.89 -25.52
C ILE A 32 16.91 8.99 -25.42
N MET A 33 17.53 9.13 -24.25
CA MET A 33 18.56 10.16 -24.01
C MET A 33 19.82 9.92 -24.85
N SER A 34 20.23 8.67 -25.10
CA SER A 34 21.39 8.33 -25.89
C SER A 34 21.21 8.54 -27.41
N GLY A 35 19.94 8.42 -27.90
CA GLY A 35 19.58 8.65 -29.29
C GLY A 35 19.46 10.13 -29.68
N GLY A 36 19.43 11.03 -28.68
CA GLY A 36 19.17 12.46 -28.85
C GLY A 36 17.70 12.76 -29.14
N SER A 37 17.24 13.96 -28.75
CA SER A 37 15.81 14.36 -28.74
C SER A 37 15.10 14.29 -30.10
N LYS A 38 15.83 14.17 -31.22
CA LYS A 38 15.28 14.09 -32.58
C LYS A 38 15.32 12.71 -33.21
N ASN A 39 16.00 11.72 -32.61
CA ASN A 39 16.30 10.43 -33.24
C ASN A 39 15.82 9.20 -32.41
N SER A 40 14.94 9.38 -31.44
CA SER A 40 14.32 8.23 -30.79
C SER A 40 13.42 7.48 -31.77
N SER A 41 13.69 6.18 -31.97
CA SER A 41 12.85 5.33 -32.80
C SER A 41 11.41 5.32 -32.26
N PRO A 42 10.38 5.35 -33.11
CA PRO A 42 9.00 5.18 -32.71
C PRO A 42 8.78 3.97 -31.81
N ASP A 43 9.44 2.85 -32.10
CA ASP A 43 9.34 1.62 -31.29
C ASP A 43 9.78 1.81 -29.84
N ILE A 44 10.78 2.68 -29.58
CA ILE A 44 11.26 3.00 -28.23
C ILE A 44 10.21 3.85 -27.49
N LEU A 45 9.58 4.79 -28.19
CA LEU A 45 8.52 5.62 -27.62
C LEU A 45 7.27 4.80 -27.32
N ASP A 46 6.88 3.90 -28.23
CA ASP A 46 5.77 2.97 -28.02
C ASP A 46 6.04 2.05 -26.80
N ALA A 47 7.27 1.55 -26.67
CA ALA A 47 7.65 0.75 -25.51
C ALA A 47 7.55 1.55 -24.20
N ARG A 48 7.97 2.82 -24.19
CA ARG A 48 7.78 3.72 -23.04
C ARG A 48 6.31 3.86 -22.68
N ASP A 49 5.47 4.16 -23.67
CA ASP A 49 4.05 4.43 -23.46
C ASP A 49 3.31 3.17 -22.98
N GLN A 50 3.71 1.99 -23.47
CA GLN A 50 3.18 0.71 -22.98
C GLN A 50 3.57 0.46 -21.52
N LEU A 51 4.82 0.73 -21.13
CA LEU A 51 5.25 0.60 -19.73
C LEU A 51 4.52 1.58 -18.80
N LEU A 52 4.27 2.81 -19.25
CA LEU A 52 3.47 3.78 -18.51
C LEU A 52 2.01 3.30 -18.37
N LEU A 53 1.42 2.74 -19.42
CA LEU A 53 0.08 2.15 -19.36
C LEU A 53 0.02 0.97 -18.38
N ASP A 54 1.03 0.10 -18.36
CA ASP A 54 1.06 -1.01 -17.41
C ASP A 54 1.26 -0.52 -15.98
N LEU A 55 2.09 0.49 -15.74
CA LEU A 55 2.29 1.12 -14.43
C LEU A 55 0.99 1.76 -13.90
N SER A 56 0.18 2.37 -14.78
CA SER A 56 -1.07 3.03 -14.41
C SER A 56 -2.14 2.09 -13.83
N LYS A 57 -2.02 0.79 -14.05
CA LYS A 57 -2.89 -0.23 -13.44
C LYS A 57 -2.68 -0.36 -11.94
N TYR A 58 -1.45 -0.12 -11.48
CA TYR A 58 -1.03 -0.32 -10.10
C TYR A 58 -1.12 0.94 -9.25
N ILE A 59 -0.73 2.10 -9.81
CA ILE A 59 -0.62 3.37 -9.10
C ILE A 59 -1.08 4.54 -9.97
N ASN A 60 -1.49 5.62 -9.33
CA ASN A 60 -1.70 6.91 -9.99
C ASN A 60 -0.40 7.72 -10.01
N PHE A 61 -0.16 8.37 -11.12
CA PHE A 61 1.02 9.22 -11.33
C PHE A 61 0.77 10.26 -12.41
N THR A 62 1.63 11.28 -12.45
CA THR A 62 1.72 12.22 -13.56
C THR A 62 3.02 12.00 -14.31
N VAL A 63 3.01 12.29 -15.61
CA VAL A 63 4.19 12.20 -16.48
C VAL A 63 4.48 13.56 -17.06
N ASP A 64 5.72 14.00 -16.89
CA ASP A 64 6.31 15.13 -17.62
C ASP A 64 7.42 14.58 -18.52
N TYR A 65 7.86 15.35 -19.50
CA TYR A 65 8.93 14.97 -20.40
C TYR A 65 10.10 15.94 -20.28
N GLY A 66 11.29 15.37 -20.12
CA GLY A 66 12.54 16.13 -20.09
C GLY A 66 12.98 16.64 -21.47
N ASP A 67 14.08 17.38 -21.52
CA ASP A 67 14.63 17.99 -22.75
C ASP A 67 14.97 16.96 -23.83
N SER A 68 15.28 15.74 -23.45
CA SER A 68 15.56 14.61 -24.36
C SER A 68 14.30 13.79 -24.69
N ASN A 69 13.11 14.23 -24.28
CA ASN A 69 11.85 13.47 -24.35
C ASN A 69 11.81 12.23 -23.46
N ASP A 70 12.69 12.17 -22.45
CA ASP A 70 12.68 11.17 -21.39
C ASP A 70 11.52 11.39 -20.44
N ALA A 71 10.88 10.32 -19.96
CA ALA A 71 9.75 10.42 -19.04
C ALA A 71 10.21 10.75 -17.62
N ILE A 72 9.56 11.74 -17.01
CA ILE A 72 9.66 12.07 -15.58
C ILE A 72 8.36 11.65 -14.93
N VAL A 73 8.40 10.64 -14.04
CA VAL A 73 7.22 10.08 -13.39
C VAL A 73 7.15 10.55 -11.95
N ARG A 74 6.02 11.16 -11.57
CA ARG A 74 5.74 11.62 -10.20
C ARG A 74 4.51 10.94 -9.67
N LEU A 75 4.55 10.48 -8.42
CA LEU A 75 3.39 9.87 -7.77
C LEU A 75 2.26 10.89 -7.56
N GLY A 76 1.02 10.41 -7.60
CA GLY A 76 -0.17 11.24 -7.39
C GLY A 76 -0.65 11.97 -8.64
N ASN A 77 -1.71 12.78 -8.48
CA ASN A 77 -2.41 13.45 -9.58
C ASN A 77 -2.09 14.94 -9.70
N SER A 78 -1.24 15.49 -8.82
CA SER A 78 -1.03 16.94 -8.70
C SER A 78 0.21 17.48 -9.42
N GLY A 79 1.05 16.61 -9.98
CA GLY A 79 2.34 17.00 -10.56
C GLY A 79 3.43 17.40 -9.53
N ASN A 80 3.06 17.56 -8.26
CA ASN A 80 3.96 17.91 -7.15
C ASN A 80 4.34 16.70 -6.29
N GLY A 81 3.90 15.50 -6.68
CA GLY A 81 4.19 14.27 -5.97
C GLY A 81 5.66 13.90 -5.98
N LYS A 82 6.01 12.92 -5.15
CA LYS A 82 7.38 12.42 -5.06
C LYS A 82 7.81 11.79 -6.38
N ILE A 83 9.04 12.07 -6.78
CA ILE A 83 9.59 11.57 -8.04
C ILE A 83 9.84 10.06 -7.92
N LEU A 84 9.19 9.30 -8.80
CA LEU A 84 9.39 7.87 -8.95
C LEU A 84 10.51 7.56 -9.95
N LEU A 85 10.54 8.31 -11.06
CA LEU A 85 11.58 8.21 -12.07
C LEU A 85 11.91 9.59 -12.64
N GLU A 86 13.21 9.89 -12.79
CA GLU A 86 13.71 11.07 -13.46
C GLU A 86 15.03 10.72 -14.16
N LYS A 87 15.07 10.87 -15.48
CA LYS A 87 16.17 10.35 -16.30
C LYS A 87 16.35 8.84 -16.06
N THR A 88 17.48 8.45 -15.48
CA THR A 88 17.78 7.07 -15.07
C THR A 88 17.71 6.87 -13.55
N ASN A 89 17.48 7.96 -12.79
CA ASN A 89 17.38 7.91 -11.34
C ASN A 89 15.99 7.46 -10.93
N LYS A 90 15.90 6.29 -10.36
CA LYS A 90 14.65 5.67 -9.90
C LYS A 90 14.53 5.71 -8.38
N SER A 91 13.30 5.77 -7.91
CA SER A 91 12.94 5.49 -6.52
C SER A 91 12.39 4.07 -6.40
N VAL A 92 12.47 3.49 -5.22
CA VAL A 92 11.92 2.16 -4.92
C VAL A 92 10.71 2.34 -4.00
N LEU A 93 9.60 1.69 -4.34
CA LEU A 93 8.41 1.61 -3.50
C LEU A 93 8.46 0.35 -2.65
N THR A 94 8.15 0.48 -1.38
CA THR A 94 8.02 -0.61 -0.42
C THR A 94 6.77 -0.43 0.43
N SER A 95 6.31 -1.49 1.10
CA SER A 95 5.27 -1.43 2.10
C SER A 95 5.79 -1.80 3.48
N ASN A 96 5.12 -1.31 4.52
CA ASN A 96 5.24 -1.80 5.88
C ASN A 96 3.90 -1.63 6.61
N VAL A 97 3.75 -2.31 7.73
CA VAL A 97 2.58 -2.15 8.60
C VAL A 97 2.98 -1.32 9.81
N GLN A 98 2.25 -0.24 10.04
CA GLN A 98 2.41 0.62 11.21
C GLN A 98 1.05 0.82 11.87
N GLU A 99 0.97 0.55 13.17
CA GLU A 99 -0.27 0.67 13.95
C GLU A 99 -1.46 -0.09 13.31
N GLY A 100 -1.18 -1.28 12.73
CA GLY A 100 -2.19 -2.13 12.11
C GLY A 100 -2.66 -1.68 10.71
N ARG A 101 -2.11 -0.59 10.17
CA ARG A 101 -2.40 -0.03 8.84
C ARG A 101 -1.27 -0.27 7.87
N LEU A 102 -1.62 -0.48 6.61
CA LEU A 102 -0.65 -0.62 5.52
C LEU A 102 -0.16 0.76 5.06
N ILE A 103 1.16 0.94 5.05
CA ILE A 103 1.81 2.20 4.66
C ILE A 103 2.77 1.94 3.51
N PHE A 104 2.74 2.82 2.50
CA PHE A 104 3.72 2.83 1.44
C PHE A 104 4.86 3.78 1.76
N ASN A 105 6.07 3.36 1.41
CA ASN A 105 7.28 4.18 1.52
C ASN A 105 7.92 4.30 0.14
N ILE A 106 8.54 5.43 -0.09
CA ILE A 106 9.38 5.68 -1.25
C ILE A 106 10.80 5.95 -0.81
N SER A 107 11.74 5.23 -1.40
CA SER A 107 13.17 5.38 -1.12
C SER A 107 13.90 5.86 -2.36
N ARG A 108 14.63 6.97 -2.24
CA ARG A 108 15.50 7.50 -3.29
C ARG A 108 16.85 7.86 -2.67
N ASN A 109 17.95 7.34 -3.21
CA ASN A 109 19.31 7.60 -2.70
C ASN A 109 19.46 7.32 -1.19
N ALA A 110 18.92 6.21 -0.70
CA ALA A 110 18.87 5.80 0.70
C ALA A 110 18.04 6.70 1.65
N ILE A 111 17.30 7.68 1.13
CA ILE A 111 16.35 8.48 1.90
C ILE A 111 14.97 7.85 1.81
N ASN A 112 14.46 7.34 2.92
CA ASN A 112 13.11 6.79 3.02
C ASN A 112 12.11 7.88 3.45
N SER A 113 10.95 7.93 2.82
CA SER A 113 9.86 8.80 3.23
C SER A 113 8.52 8.13 3.06
N MET A 114 7.62 8.33 4.03
CA MET A 114 6.23 7.89 3.91
C MET A 114 5.58 8.53 2.68
N ASN A 115 4.78 7.76 1.96
CA ASN A 115 4.11 8.22 0.76
C ASN A 115 2.59 8.08 0.89
N ASN A 116 1.89 9.21 0.83
CA ASN A 116 0.44 9.29 0.81
C ASN A 116 -0.12 9.69 -0.58
N ASP A 117 0.73 9.75 -1.61
CA ASP A 117 0.34 10.23 -2.94
C ASP A 117 -0.38 9.15 -3.76
N ILE A 118 -0.28 7.86 -3.35
CA ILE A 118 -0.99 6.75 -3.99
C ILE A 118 -2.46 6.79 -3.53
N SER A 119 -3.35 7.19 -4.43
CA SER A 119 -4.78 7.38 -4.18
C SER A 119 -5.70 6.65 -5.15
N SER A 120 -5.15 5.88 -6.08
CA SER A 120 -5.88 4.99 -6.99
C SER A 120 -4.99 3.87 -7.53
N GLY A 121 -5.57 2.95 -8.31
CA GLY A 121 -4.90 1.75 -8.81
C GLY A 121 -5.00 0.56 -7.85
N LEU A 122 -4.41 -0.57 -8.28
CA LEU A 122 -4.47 -1.84 -7.53
C LEU A 122 -3.90 -1.70 -6.12
N LEU A 123 -2.75 -1.03 -5.96
CA LEU A 123 -2.12 -0.85 -4.65
C LEU A 123 -2.99 -0.06 -3.67
N PHE A 124 -3.69 0.98 -4.14
CA PHE A 124 -4.61 1.73 -3.29
C PHE A 124 -5.82 0.89 -2.87
N GLY A 125 -6.39 0.13 -3.81
CA GLY A 125 -7.49 -0.80 -3.51
C GLY A 125 -7.11 -1.84 -2.47
N ALA A 126 -5.95 -2.48 -2.63
CA ALA A 126 -5.44 -3.48 -1.71
C ALA A 126 -5.12 -2.89 -0.33
N LYS A 127 -4.56 -1.67 -0.27
CA LYS A 127 -4.35 -0.94 0.99
C LYS A 127 -5.67 -0.70 1.71
N ASN A 128 -6.67 -0.16 1.02
CA ASN A 128 -7.98 0.13 1.62
C ASN A 128 -8.65 -1.15 2.12
N PHE A 129 -8.54 -2.24 1.37
CA PHE A 129 -9.05 -3.53 1.81
C PHE A 129 -8.33 -4.05 3.06
N TYR A 130 -7.00 -3.93 3.11
CA TYR A 130 -6.20 -4.30 4.29
C TYR A 130 -6.63 -3.52 5.54
N ASP A 131 -6.76 -2.20 5.40
CA ASP A 131 -7.15 -1.31 6.50
C ASP A 131 -8.59 -1.60 6.96
N PHE A 132 -9.52 -1.80 6.01
CA PHE A 132 -10.91 -2.19 6.30
C PHE A 132 -11.01 -3.51 7.07
N VAL A 133 -10.27 -4.54 6.68
CA VAL A 133 -10.23 -5.82 7.42
C VAL A 133 -9.73 -5.59 8.85
N GLY A 134 -8.75 -4.71 9.05
CA GLY A 134 -8.26 -4.35 10.38
C GLY A 134 -9.31 -3.65 11.25
N GLU A 135 -10.11 -2.76 10.66
CA GLU A 135 -11.23 -2.09 11.34
C GLU A 135 -12.29 -3.11 11.76
N VAL A 136 -12.71 -4.00 10.86
CA VAL A 136 -13.69 -5.06 11.17
C VAL A 136 -13.17 -6.01 12.25
N GLU A 137 -11.91 -6.42 12.19
CA GLU A 137 -11.29 -7.25 13.26
C GLU A 137 -11.35 -6.54 14.62
N SER A 138 -11.07 -5.23 14.66
CA SER A 138 -11.14 -4.43 15.88
C SER A 138 -12.57 -4.33 16.43
N GLU A 139 -13.56 -4.10 15.57
CA GLU A 139 -14.96 -4.03 15.95
C GLU A 139 -15.48 -5.37 16.52
N ILE A 140 -15.12 -6.48 15.88
CA ILE A 140 -15.48 -7.83 16.37
C ILE A 140 -14.86 -8.08 17.75
N ASN A 141 -13.59 -7.72 17.93
CA ASN A 141 -12.91 -7.88 19.22
C ASN A 141 -13.58 -7.04 20.32
N GLN A 142 -13.96 -5.79 20.02
CA GLN A 142 -14.68 -4.93 20.95
C GLN A 142 -16.05 -5.50 21.31
N LEU A 143 -16.78 -6.05 20.32
CA LEU A 143 -18.07 -6.69 20.56
C LEU A 143 -17.92 -7.91 21.47
N ALA A 144 -16.95 -8.78 21.18
CA ALA A 144 -16.65 -9.96 21.98
C ALA A 144 -16.28 -9.58 23.44
N PHE A 145 -15.48 -8.52 23.60
CA PHE A 145 -15.09 -8.01 24.92
C PHE A 145 -16.31 -7.53 25.72
N ARG A 146 -17.17 -6.68 25.12
CA ARG A 146 -18.39 -6.18 25.78
C ARG A 146 -19.34 -7.33 26.16
N LEU A 147 -19.57 -8.26 25.23
CA LEU A 147 -20.41 -9.43 25.48
C LEU A 147 -19.89 -10.26 26.65
N SER A 148 -18.56 -10.47 26.72
CA SER A 148 -17.93 -11.20 27.83
C SER A 148 -18.09 -10.47 29.16
N GLN A 149 -17.98 -9.14 29.16
CA GLN A 149 -18.25 -8.32 30.37
C GLN A 149 -19.69 -8.46 30.82
N ASP A 150 -20.66 -8.29 29.91
CA ASP A 150 -22.11 -8.35 30.25
C ASP A 150 -22.46 -9.73 30.81
N PHE A 151 -21.96 -10.81 30.21
CA PHE A 151 -22.19 -12.17 30.74
C PHE A 151 -21.56 -12.37 32.13
N ASN A 152 -20.33 -11.87 32.34
CA ASN A 152 -19.69 -11.96 33.65
C ASN A 152 -20.48 -11.18 34.71
N GLU A 153 -20.99 -9.99 34.37
CA GLU A 153 -21.82 -9.17 35.28
C GLU A 153 -23.13 -9.88 35.66
N ILE A 154 -23.83 -10.42 34.66
CA ILE A 154 -25.08 -11.19 34.90
C ILE A 154 -24.79 -12.40 35.80
N GLN A 155 -23.72 -13.14 35.52
CA GLN A 155 -23.34 -14.33 36.26
C GLN A 155 -22.98 -14.01 37.72
N GLN A 156 -22.20 -12.94 37.94
CA GLN A 156 -21.77 -12.53 39.29
C GLN A 156 -22.92 -11.99 40.12
N ASN A 157 -23.93 -11.38 39.49
CA ASN A 157 -25.16 -10.91 40.17
C ASN A 157 -26.17 -12.04 40.43
N GLY A 158 -25.97 -13.20 39.79
CA GLY A 158 -26.79 -14.39 40.05
C GLY A 158 -26.48 -15.05 41.40
N ILE A 159 -27.49 -15.64 42.01
CA ILE A 159 -27.36 -16.39 43.28
C ILE A 159 -27.83 -17.83 43.02
N ASP A 160 -27.04 -18.80 43.44
CA ASP A 160 -27.42 -20.21 43.37
C ASP A 160 -28.45 -20.61 44.46
N LEU A 161 -29.01 -21.81 44.38
CA LEU A 161 -29.96 -22.32 45.34
C LEU A 161 -29.42 -22.44 46.79
N ASN A 162 -28.09 -22.32 46.94
CA ASN A 162 -27.39 -22.36 48.22
C ASN A 162 -27.01 -20.96 48.74
N GLY A 163 -27.44 -19.89 48.01
CA GLY A 163 -27.17 -18.49 48.37
C GLY A 163 -25.75 -18.02 47.98
N ARG A 164 -25.04 -18.73 47.10
CA ARG A 164 -23.71 -18.35 46.63
C ARG A 164 -23.82 -17.53 45.37
N THR A 165 -23.03 -16.45 45.27
CA THR A 165 -22.90 -15.64 44.06
C THR A 165 -22.13 -16.40 42.97
N GLY A 166 -22.46 -16.17 41.74
CA GLY A 166 -21.74 -16.74 40.58
C GLY A 166 -20.36 -16.17 40.42
N MET A 167 -19.51 -16.87 39.68
CA MET A 167 -18.17 -16.43 39.31
C MET A 167 -18.11 -16.07 37.82
N SER A 168 -17.13 -15.26 37.42
CA SER A 168 -16.90 -14.93 36.01
C SER A 168 -16.78 -16.18 35.15
N MET A 169 -17.50 -16.21 34.03
CA MET A 169 -17.44 -17.30 33.04
C MET A 169 -16.29 -17.10 32.05
N PHE A 170 -15.93 -15.86 31.77
CA PHE A 170 -14.90 -15.49 30.80
C PHE A 170 -13.73 -14.83 31.52
N SER A 171 -12.52 -15.25 31.19
CA SER A 171 -11.30 -14.51 31.52
C SER A 171 -11.16 -13.36 30.52
N ILE A 172 -11.16 -12.13 31.02
CA ILE A 172 -11.02 -10.93 30.19
C ILE A 172 -9.61 -10.38 30.47
N ASP A 173 -8.67 -10.65 29.57
CA ASP A 173 -7.38 -9.99 29.61
C ASP A 173 -7.55 -8.53 29.16
N SER A 174 -6.98 -7.59 29.88
CA SER A 174 -6.96 -6.17 29.50
C SER A 174 -6.28 -6.01 28.15
N MET A 175 -6.97 -5.49 27.16
CA MET A 175 -6.40 -5.09 25.87
C MET A 175 -5.38 -3.95 26.05
#